data_7dde7dd12ab1ea03780faf42d3348f74
#
_entry.id   7dde7dd12ab1ea03780faf42d3348f74
#
_cell.length_a   1.000
_cell.length_b   1.000
_cell.length_c   1.000
_cell.angle_alpha   90.00
_cell.angle_beta   90.00
_cell.angle_gamma   90.00
#
_symmetry.space_group_name_H-M   'P 1'
#
loop_
_entity.id
_entity.type
_entity.pdbx_description
1 polymer ?
#
loop_
_entity_poly.entity_id
_entity_poly.type
_entity_poly.pdbx_seq_one_letter_code
_entity_poly.pdbx_strand_id
1 'polypeptide(L)'
;MHEVKIFLWHACSEALPTKSNLLPKKILDDPTCSQCCTGPENTLHSEIFGWIKKDFSAITSFADLVSLVGDHVRQLDLFATVAWSIWCRRNKLRCNKPSLPLGKILESTGSLLSEFQKHNRSSARGTKQRSIKWKPPAAAMLKTNFDGAMFVDSDQSGIVVVIRNESGLVMAALSDQGKRGRSCGTPAAGLAWHKSFI
;
A
#
# COMPACT_ATOMS: atom_id res chain seq x y z
N MET A 1 4.02 -9.78 -6.48
CA MET A 1 3.55 -8.39 -6.62
C MET A 1 3.14 -7.85 -5.25
N HIS A 2 4.08 -7.19 -4.58
CA HIS A 2 3.88 -6.70 -3.21
C HIS A 2 2.83 -5.55 -3.17
N GLU A 3 2.91 -4.64 -4.12
CA GLU A 3 2.04 -3.47 -4.23
C GLU A 3 0.56 -3.84 -4.40
N VAL A 4 0.27 -4.90 -5.16
CA VAL A 4 -1.09 -5.41 -5.35
C VAL A 4 -1.67 -5.92 -4.03
N LYS A 5 -0.87 -6.61 -3.20
CA LYS A 5 -1.31 -7.10 -1.88
C LYS A 5 -1.60 -5.94 -0.92
N ILE A 6 -0.75 -4.92 -0.90
CA ILE A 6 -0.95 -3.71 -0.10
C ILE A 6 -2.23 -2.99 -0.56
N PHE A 7 -2.41 -2.83 -1.88
CA PHE A 7 -3.62 -2.24 -2.43
C PHE A 7 -4.88 -3.01 -2.01
N LEU A 8 -4.88 -4.35 -2.16
CA LEU A 8 -6.01 -5.18 -1.76
C LEU A 8 -6.34 -5.02 -0.28
N TRP A 9 -5.33 -5.04 0.58
CA TRP A 9 -5.53 -4.84 2.01
C TRP A 9 -6.19 -3.50 2.32
N HIS A 10 -5.69 -2.40 1.73
CA HIS A 10 -6.28 -1.08 1.89
C HIS A 10 -7.71 -1.01 1.31
N ALA A 11 -7.94 -1.63 0.16
CA ALA A 11 -9.26 -1.63 -0.48
C ALA A 11 -10.30 -2.39 0.35
N CYS A 12 -9.95 -3.59 0.84
CA CYS A 12 -10.83 -4.39 1.71
C CYS A 12 -11.06 -3.75 3.08
N SER A 13 -10.13 -2.91 3.56
CA SER A 13 -10.24 -2.17 4.81
C SER A 13 -10.88 -0.78 4.64
N GLU A 14 -11.42 -0.47 3.46
CA GLU A 14 -11.97 0.86 3.10
C GLU A 14 -11.01 2.03 3.43
N ALA A 15 -9.69 1.76 3.33
CA ALA A 15 -8.64 2.70 3.71
C ALA A 15 -7.98 3.41 2.50
N LEU A 16 -8.48 3.18 1.27
CA LEU A 16 -7.99 3.89 0.10
C LEU A 16 -8.37 5.37 0.16
N PRO A 17 -7.50 6.31 -0.30
CA PRO A 17 -7.80 7.74 -0.34
C PRO A 17 -8.76 8.08 -1.49
N THR A 18 -9.97 7.53 -1.43
CA THR A 18 -11.10 7.90 -2.28
C THR A 18 -11.70 9.23 -1.81
N LYS A 19 -12.46 9.91 -2.66
CA LYS A 19 -13.11 11.16 -2.23
C LYS A 19 -14.07 10.93 -1.06
N SER A 20 -14.82 9.81 -1.05
CA SER A 20 -15.70 9.45 0.07
C SER A 20 -14.94 9.26 1.39
N ASN A 21 -13.73 8.71 1.35
CA ASN A 21 -12.90 8.52 2.56
C ASN A 21 -12.15 9.79 2.98
N LEU A 22 -11.97 10.75 2.07
CA LEU A 22 -11.31 12.03 2.37
C LEU A 22 -12.30 13.11 2.87
N LEU A 23 -13.58 13.00 2.52
CA LEU A 23 -14.61 13.93 2.95
C LEU A 23 -14.73 14.06 4.48
N PRO A 24 -14.84 12.95 5.27
CA PRO A 24 -14.89 13.04 6.73
C PRO A 24 -13.66 13.65 7.36
N LYS A 25 -12.52 13.58 6.65
CA LYS A 25 -11.23 14.15 7.09
C LYS A 25 -11.10 15.65 6.74
N LYS A 26 -12.15 16.26 6.16
CA LYS A 26 -12.16 17.66 5.74
C LYS A 26 -11.03 18.04 4.76
N ILE A 27 -10.57 17.06 3.94
CA ILE A 27 -9.55 17.29 2.91
C ILE A 27 -10.17 17.80 1.63
N LEU A 28 -11.47 17.53 1.43
CA LEU A 28 -12.26 18.01 0.31
C LEU A 28 -13.73 18.16 0.74
N ASP A 29 -14.50 18.92 -0.01
CA ASP A 29 -15.91 19.25 0.30
C ASP A 29 -16.90 18.49 -0.57
N ASP A 30 -16.46 17.92 -1.70
CA ASP A 30 -17.31 17.21 -2.65
C ASP A 30 -16.81 15.77 -2.87
N PRO A 31 -17.61 14.75 -2.51
CA PRO A 31 -17.26 13.36 -2.73
C PRO A 31 -17.52 12.88 -4.16
N THR A 32 -18.14 13.69 -5.03
CA THR A 32 -18.54 13.30 -6.39
C THR A 32 -17.35 12.92 -7.24
N CYS A 33 -17.46 11.80 -7.94
CA CYS A 33 -16.42 11.34 -8.85
C CYS A 33 -16.20 12.34 -9.99
N SER A 34 -14.97 12.81 -10.17
CA SER A 34 -14.61 13.75 -11.22
C SER A 34 -14.52 13.12 -12.63
N GLN A 35 -14.61 11.81 -12.75
CA GLN A 35 -14.56 11.12 -14.05
C GLN A 35 -15.94 10.87 -14.64
N CYS A 36 -16.89 10.38 -13.84
CA CYS A 36 -18.24 10.07 -14.32
C CYS A 36 -19.30 11.09 -13.89
N CYS A 37 -19.04 11.90 -12.85
CA CYS A 37 -19.95 12.89 -12.27
C CYS A 37 -21.32 12.33 -11.83
N THR A 38 -21.46 11.01 -11.65
CA THR A 38 -22.74 10.34 -11.38
C THR A 38 -22.95 9.97 -9.92
N GLY A 39 -21.93 10.08 -9.06
CA GLY A 39 -22.06 9.72 -7.65
C GLY A 39 -20.77 9.82 -6.87
N PRO A 40 -20.81 9.50 -5.56
CA PRO A 40 -19.65 9.58 -4.69
C PRO A 40 -18.57 8.57 -5.09
N GLU A 41 -17.33 9.02 -5.10
CA GLU A 41 -16.16 8.19 -5.38
C GLU A 41 -15.78 7.38 -4.14
N ASN A 42 -16.25 6.15 -4.05
CA ASN A 42 -15.85 5.16 -3.04
C ASN A 42 -15.00 4.05 -3.65
N THR A 43 -14.60 3.06 -2.85
CA THR A 43 -13.72 1.96 -3.27
C THR A 43 -14.34 1.09 -4.38
N LEU A 44 -15.67 0.96 -4.40
CA LEU A 44 -16.42 0.23 -5.44
C LEU A 44 -16.81 1.12 -6.63
N HIS A 45 -16.61 2.44 -6.53
CA HIS A 45 -16.96 3.37 -7.58
C HIS A 45 -15.88 3.38 -8.66
N SER A 46 -16.01 2.48 -9.59
CA SER A 46 -15.17 2.41 -10.79
C SER A 46 -16.03 1.98 -11.97
N GLU A 47 -15.75 2.55 -13.14
CA GLU A 47 -16.43 2.19 -14.39
C GLU A 47 -16.41 0.68 -14.65
N ILE A 48 -15.37 -0.03 -14.15
CA ILE A 48 -15.24 -1.48 -14.32
C ILE A 48 -16.10 -2.26 -13.33
N PHE A 49 -16.32 -1.75 -12.12
CA PHE A 49 -17.15 -2.45 -11.13
C PHE A 49 -18.62 -2.09 -11.22
N GLY A 50 -18.98 -1.05 -11.98
CA GLY A 50 -20.36 -0.61 -12.15
C GLY A 50 -21.28 -1.65 -12.80
N TRP A 51 -20.75 -2.48 -13.71
CA TRP A 51 -21.52 -3.56 -14.33
C TRP A 51 -21.73 -4.75 -13.36
N ILE A 52 -20.75 -5.05 -12.48
CA ILE A 52 -20.86 -6.09 -11.46
C ILE A 52 -21.95 -5.74 -10.45
N LYS A 53 -22.07 -4.46 -10.07
CA LYS A 53 -23.11 -3.99 -9.14
C LYS A 53 -24.53 -4.17 -9.68
N LYS A 54 -24.75 -4.17 -11.00
CA LYS A 54 -26.08 -4.39 -11.59
C LYS A 54 -26.57 -5.81 -11.40
N ASP A 55 -25.63 -6.77 -11.45
CA ASP A 55 -25.96 -8.19 -11.38
C ASP A 55 -25.91 -8.74 -9.94
N PHE A 56 -25.23 -8.07 -9.01
CA PHE A 56 -25.00 -8.51 -7.63
C PHE A 56 -25.34 -7.40 -6.63
N SER A 57 -26.62 -7.22 -6.35
CA SER A 57 -27.11 -6.20 -5.40
C SER A 57 -26.62 -6.39 -3.96
N ALA A 58 -26.12 -7.58 -3.62
CA ALA A 58 -25.59 -7.92 -2.30
C ALA A 58 -24.16 -7.40 -2.04
N ILE A 59 -23.45 -6.88 -3.06
CA ILE A 59 -22.07 -6.38 -2.89
C ILE A 59 -22.13 -4.95 -2.31
N THR A 60 -21.75 -4.83 -1.05
CA THR A 60 -21.74 -3.55 -0.32
C THR A 60 -20.32 -3.00 -0.10
N SER A 61 -19.32 -3.88 -0.07
CA SER A 61 -17.92 -3.53 0.16
C SER A 61 -16.98 -4.13 -0.90
N PHE A 62 -15.76 -3.61 -0.97
CA PHE A 62 -14.73 -4.22 -1.81
C PHE A 62 -14.33 -5.62 -1.32
N ALA A 63 -14.43 -5.87 -0.02
CA ALA A 63 -14.17 -7.19 0.56
C ALA A 63 -15.21 -8.22 0.09
N ASP A 64 -16.49 -7.86 -0.02
CA ASP A 64 -17.53 -8.74 -0.57
C ASP A 64 -17.22 -9.11 -2.02
N LEU A 65 -16.76 -8.13 -2.81
CA LEU A 65 -16.35 -8.35 -4.19
C LEU A 65 -15.17 -9.32 -4.30
N VAL A 66 -14.15 -9.16 -3.46
CA VAL A 66 -12.99 -10.05 -3.39
C VAL A 66 -13.39 -11.47 -3.00
N SER A 67 -14.29 -11.62 -2.02
CA SER A 67 -14.81 -12.93 -1.61
C SER A 67 -15.58 -13.60 -2.74
N LEU A 68 -16.47 -12.88 -3.42
CA LEU A 68 -17.22 -13.38 -4.56
C LEU A 68 -16.31 -13.89 -5.69
N VAL A 69 -15.27 -13.10 -6.02
CA VAL A 69 -14.30 -13.50 -7.05
C VAL A 69 -13.47 -14.70 -6.60
N GLY A 70 -13.11 -14.76 -5.32
CA GLY A 70 -12.36 -15.88 -4.74
C GLY A 70 -13.14 -17.20 -4.79
N ASP A 71 -14.45 -17.14 -4.56
CA ASP A 71 -15.33 -18.32 -4.53
C ASP A 71 -15.71 -18.81 -5.92
N HIS A 72 -15.94 -17.88 -6.86
CA HIS A 72 -16.52 -18.22 -8.18
C HIS A 72 -15.53 -18.17 -9.33
N VAL A 73 -14.44 -17.39 -9.20
CA VAL A 73 -13.49 -17.16 -10.29
C VAL A 73 -12.09 -17.53 -9.83
N ARG A 74 -11.53 -18.62 -10.31
CA ARG A 74 -10.15 -19.07 -10.00
C ARG A 74 -9.05 -18.11 -10.51
N GLN A 75 -9.36 -16.85 -10.71
CA GLN A 75 -8.46 -15.82 -11.25
C GLN A 75 -8.34 -14.60 -10.32
N LEU A 76 -8.33 -14.86 -9.01
CA LEU A 76 -8.18 -13.79 -8.01
C LEU A 76 -6.93 -12.92 -8.27
N ASP A 77 -5.83 -13.53 -8.70
CA ASP A 77 -4.59 -12.79 -9.02
C ASP A 77 -4.80 -11.81 -10.19
N LEU A 78 -5.53 -12.23 -11.24
CA LEU A 78 -5.84 -11.37 -12.37
C LEU A 78 -6.78 -10.23 -11.94
N PHE A 79 -7.85 -10.56 -11.22
CA PHE A 79 -8.77 -9.57 -10.67
C PHE A 79 -8.04 -8.52 -9.81
N ALA A 80 -7.21 -8.99 -8.87
CA ALA A 80 -6.44 -8.13 -7.99
C ALA A 80 -5.50 -7.18 -8.75
N THR A 81 -4.84 -7.70 -9.79
CA THR A 81 -3.90 -6.92 -10.60
C THR A 81 -4.64 -5.92 -11.48
N VAL A 82 -5.79 -6.28 -12.04
CA VAL A 82 -6.67 -5.36 -12.79
C VAL A 82 -7.18 -4.25 -11.89
N ALA A 83 -7.71 -4.59 -10.72
CA ALA A 83 -8.21 -3.61 -9.75
C ALA A 83 -7.12 -2.61 -9.31
N TRP A 84 -5.92 -3.11 -9.04
CA TRP A 84 -4.75 -2.26 -8.75
C TRP A 84 -4.37 -1.36 -9.93
N SER A 85 -4.41 -1.87 -11.16
CA SER A 85 -4.08 -1.09 -12.36
C SER A 85 -5.08 0.04 -12.59
N ILE A 86 -6.37 -0.20 -12.31
CA ILE A 86 -7.42 0.83 -12.37
C ILE A 86 -7.18 1.91 -11.31
N TRP A 87 -6.85 1.50 -10.10
CA TRP A 87 -6.51 2.42 -9.02
C TRP A 87 -5.28 3.28 -9.37
N CYS A 88 -4.24 2.69 -9.95
CA CYS A 88 -3.08 3.42 -10.44
C CYS A 88 -3.44 4.41 -11.56
N ARG A 89 -4.31 3.99 -12.50
CA ARG A 89 -4.82 4.87 -13.56
C ARG A 89 -5.55 6.08 -12.97
N ARG A 90 -6.49 5.83 -12.06
CA ARG A 90 -7.26 6.88 -11.39
C ARG A 90 -6.33 7.91 -10.71
N ASN A 91 -5.30 7.43 -10.01
CA ASN A 91 -4.35 8.31 -9.33
C ASN A 91 -3.50 9.13 -10.33
N LYS A 92 -3.09 8.52 -11.45
CA LYS A 92 -2.40 9.26 -12.54
C LYS A 92 -3.28 10.37 -13.10
N LEU A 93 -4.56 10.08 -13.37
CA LEU A 93 -5.50 11.09 -13.89
C LEU A 93 -5.69 12.25 -12.92
N ARG A 94 -5.80 11.97 -11.62
CA ARG A 94 -5.89 13.02 -10.59
C ARG A 94 -4.63 13.90 -10.50
N CYS A 95 -3.48 13.35 -10.84
CA CYS A 95 -2.22 14.09 -10.88
C CYS A 95 -1.92 14.67 -12.28
N ASN A 96 -2.89 14.72 -13.19
CA ASN A 96 -2.72 15.14 -14.58
C ASN A 96 -1.57 14.43 -15.32
N LYS A 97 -1.33 13.15 -14.96
CA LYS A 97 -0.30 12.32 -15.60
C LYS A 97 -0.91 11.46 -16.71
N PRO A 98 -0.17 11.17 -17.77
CA PRO A 98 -0.63 10.28 -18.83
C PRO A 98 -0.92 8.89 -18.25
N SER A 99 -2.00 8.28 -18.69
CA SER A 99 -2.45 6.95 -18.26
C SER A 99 -2.98 6.14 -19.44
N LEU A 100 -2.90 4.81 -19.32
CA LEU A 100 -3.46 3.92 -20.34
C LEU A 100 -4.98 4.07 -20.45
N PRO A 101 -5.55 3.99 -21.66
CA PRO A 101 -6.99 3.87 -21.84
C PRO A 101 -7.54 2.66 -21.08
N LEU A 102 -8.78 2.79 -20.58
CA LEU A 102 -9.42 1.74 -19.77
C LEU A 102 -9.48 0.39 -20.49
N GLY A 103 -9.82 0.40 -21.78
CA GLY A 103 -9.90 -0.81 -22.61
C GLY A 103 -8.57 -1.57 -22.79
N LYS A 104 -7.43 -0.90 -22.58
CA LYS A 104 -6.11 -1.55 -22.66
C LYS A 104 -5.59 -2.08 -21.33
N ILE A 105 -6.27 -1.78 -20.23
CA ILE A 105 -5.81 -2.22 -18.90
C ILE A 105 -5.83 -3.74 -18.79
N LEU A 106 -6.89 -4.40 -19.23
CA LEU A 106 -7.03 -5.86 -19.11
C LEU A 106 -5.94 -6.59 -19.89
N GLU A 107 -5.67 -6.17 -21.12
CA GLU A 107 -4.62 -6.73 -21.96
C GLU A 107 -3.23 -6.53 -21.35
N SER A 108 -2.90 -5.30 -20.97
CA SER A 108 -1.63 -4.95 -20.33
C SER A 108 -1.44 -5.71 -19.01
N THR A 109 -2.51 -5.86 -18.22
CA THR A 109 -2.46 -6.54 -16.92
C THR A 109 -2.28 -8.05 -17.09
N GLY A 110 -2.93 -8.66 -18.08
CA GLY A 110 -2.75 -10.07 -18.41
C GLY A 110 -1.30 -10.40 -18.80
N SER A 111 -0.69 -9.55 -19.60
CA SER A 111 0.72 -9.67 -20.00
C SER A 111 1.65 -9.57 -18.78
N LEU A 112 1.46 -8.56 -17.93
CA LEU A 112 2.22 -8.34 -16.70
C LEU A 112 2.12 -9.54 -15.73
N LEU A 113 0.90 -10.07 -15.54
CA LEU A 113 0.67 -11.21 -14.67
C LEU A 113 1.34 -12.48 -15.22
N SER A 114 1.26 -12.69 -16.53
CA SER A 114 1.89 -13.82 -17.20
C SER A 114 3.41 -13.79 -17.06
N GLU A 115 4.02 -12.64 -17.26
CA GLU A 115 5.46 -12.44 -17.08
C GLU A 115 5.88 -12.68 -15.61
N PHE A 116 5.16 -12.13 -14.66
CA PHE A 116 5.40 -12.35 -13.23
C PHE A 116 5.30 -13.85 -12.86
N GLN A 117 4.29 -14.55 -13.35
CA GLN A 117 4.12 -15.98 -13.09
C GLN A 117 5.23 -16.83 -13.72
N LYS A 118 5.71 -16.47 -14.91
CA LYS A 118 6.87 -17.14 -15.55
C LYS A 118 8.12 -17.03 -14.68
N HIS A 119 8.42 -15.83 -14.19
CA HIS A 119 9.59 -15.60 -13.34
C HIS A 119 9.47 -16.33 -11.98
N ASN A 120 8.29 -16.35 -11.38
CA ASN A 120 8.09 -17.05 -10.12
C ASN A 120 8.07 -18.57 -10.24
N ARG A 121 7.61 -19.13 -11.37
CA ARG A 121 7.68 -20.59 -11.60
C ARG A 121 9.11 -21.11 -11.75
N SER A 122 10.01 -20.32 -12.30
CA SER A 122 11.44 -20.70 -12.35
C SER A 122 12.12 -20.62 -10.98
N SER A 123 11.64 -19.76 -10.07
CA SER A 123 12.14 -19.66 -8.69
C SER A 123 11.58 -20.74 -7.75
N ALA A 124 10.42 -21.33 -8.08
CA ALA A 124 9.74 -22.32 -7.22
C ALA A 124 10.37 -23.72 -7.26
N ARG A 125 11.41 -23.95 -8.06
CA ARG A 125 12.09 -25.25 -8.17
C ARG A 125 13.22 -25.47 -7.14
N GLY A 126 13.20 -24.83 -6.02
CA GLY A 126 14.17 -25.16 -4.97
C GLY A 126 14.42 -24.04 -3.99
N THR A 127 13.50 -23.80 -3.14
CA THR A 127 13.72 -23.53 -1.72
C THR A 127 12.35 -23.32 -1.07
N LYS A 128 11.97 -24.18 -0.12
CA LYS A 128 10.94 -23.82 0.86
C LYS A 128 11.37 -22.44 1.39
N GLN A 129 10.63 -21.41 1.02
CA GLN A 129 10.84 -20.07 1.55
C GLN A 129 10.62 -20.18 3.05
N ARG A 130 11.73 -20.38 3.79
CA ARG A 130 11.69 -20.31 5.25
C ARG A 130 11.15 -18.93 5.56
N SER A 131 9.97 -18.86 6.16
CA SER A 131 9.47 -17.60 6.69
C SER A 131 10.54 -17.11 7.66
N ILE A 132 11.27 -16.07 7.25
CA ILE A 132 12.31 -15.47 8.10
C ILE A 132 11.55 -14.77 9.20
N LYS A 133 11.36 -15.48 10.32
CA LYS A 133 10.81 -14.89 11.53
C LYS A 133 11.91 -14.08 12.20
N TRP A 134 11.53 -12.96 12.77
CA TRP A 134 12.44 -12.20 13.61
C TRP A 134 12.97 -13.12 14.74
N LYS A 135 14.28 -13.07 14.96
CA LYS A 135 14.93 -13.82 16.04
C LYS A 135 15.66 -12.84 16.94
N PRO A 136 15.62 -13.05 18.25
CA PRO A 136 16.44 -12.26 19.17
C PRO A 136 17.93 -12.47 18.86
N PRO A 137 18.80 -11.56 19.28
CA PRO A 137 20.26 -11.73 19.15
C PRO A 137 20.78 -12.87 20.04
N ALA A 138 22.03 -13.26 19.82
CA ALA A 138 22.71 -14.19 20.69
C ALA A 138 22.90 -13.66 22.12
N ALA A 139 23.20 -14.53 23.08
CA ALA A 139 23.45 -14.14 24.46
C ALA A 139 24.49 -13.01 24.56
N ALA A 140 24.27 -12.08 25.44
CA ALA A 140 25.09 -10.88 25.68
C ALA A 140 25.18 -9.91 24.47
N MET A 141 24.35 -10.08 23.42
CA MET A 141 24.30 -9.17 22.29
C MET A 141 23.00 -8.35 22.29
N LEU A 142 23.06 -7.15 21.73
CA LEU A 142 21.92 -6.31 21.48
C LEU A 142 21.61 -6.28 19.97
N LYS A 143 20.33 -6.25 19.63
CA LYS A 143 19.87 -6.13 18.24
C LYS A 143 19.15 -4.81 18.07
N THR A 144 19.71 -3.97 17.22
CA THR A 144 19.10 -2.69 16.84
C THR A 144 18.30 -2.87 15.55
N ASN A 145 17.03 -2.54 15.60
CA ASN A 145 16.17 -2.38 14.43
C ASN A 145 15.89 -0.90 14.24
N PHE A 146 15.97 -0.42 13.03
CA PHE A 146 15.63 0.96 12.69
C PHE A 146 14.79 0.99 11.41
N ASP A 147 13.94 2.00 11.32
CA ASP A 147 13.14 2.31 10.15
C ASP A 147 13.06 3.82 9.99
N GLY A 148 12.93 4.28 8.76
CA GLY A 148 12.87 5.71 8.44
C GLY A 148 11.81 5.97 7.37
N ALA A 149 11.06 7.05 7.55
CA ALA A 149 10.07 7.52 6.60
C ALA A 149 10.38 8.96 6.17
N MET A 150 10.13 9.26 4.91
CA MET A 150 10.20 10.60 4.34
C MET A 150 8.82 11.06 3.91
N PHE A 151 8.39 12.20 4.42
CA PHE A 151 7.12 12.85 4.11
C PHE A 151 7.41 14.02 3.18
N VAL A 152 7.36 13.75 1.87
CA VAL A 152 7.77 14.71 0.83
C VAL A 152 6.91 15.97 0.86
N ASP A 153 5.62 15.82 1.11
CA ASP A 153 4.64 16.92 1.09
C ASP A 153 4.82 17.92 2.24
N SER A 154 5.36 17.44 3.37
CA SER A 154 5.62 18.28 4.57
C SER A 154 7.09 18.64 4.76
N ASP A 155 7.98 18.20 3.84
CA ASP A 155 9.43 18.33 3.95
C ASP A 155 9.97 17.80 5.29
N GLN A 156 9.36 16.72 5.79
CA GLN A 156 9.71 16.07 7.04
C GLN A 156 10.28 14.68 6.81
N SER A 157 11.08 14.25 7.77
CA SER A 157 11.56 12.88 7.90
C SER A 157 11.32 12.36 9.30
N GLY A 158 11.05 11.07 9.43
CA GLY A 158 10.93 10.40 10.72
C GLY A 158 11.87 9.21 10.77
N ILE A 159 12.42 8.96 11.95
CA ILE A 159 13.20 7.76 12.24
C ILE A 159 12.68 7.10 13.52
N VAL A 160 12.62 5.77 13.49
CA VAL A 160 12.34 4.95 14.67
C VAL A 160 13.47 3.96 14.85
N VAL A 161 13.95 3.85 16.07
CA VAL A 161 15.00 2.89 16.45
C VAL A 161 14.54 2.11 17.67
N VAL A 162 14.69 0.79 17.64
CA VAL A 162 14.36 -0.10 18.76
C VAL A 162 15.53 -1.04 19.00
N ILE A 163 16.02 -1.09 20.25
CA ILE A 163 17.10 -1.96 20.70
C ILE A 163 16.50 -3.05 21.59
N ARG A 164 16.82 -4.31 21.28
CA ARG A 164 16.34 -5.49 22.03
C ARG A 164 17.49 -6.37 22.49
N ASN A 165 17.30 -7.01 23.66
CA ASN A 165 18.23 -7.98 24.22
C ASN A 165 18.00 -9.40 23.66
N GLU A 166 18.77 -10.37 24.15
CA GLU A 166 18.66 -11.78 23.81
C GLU A 166 17.30 -12.42 24.11
N SER A 167 16.55 -11.89 25.07
CA SER A 167 15.18 -12.32 25.39
C SER A 167 14.12 -11.66 24.51
N GLY A 168 14.53 -10.77 23.58
CA GLY A 168 13.61 -10.01 22.72
C GLY A 168 12.97 -8.81 23.40
N LEU A 169 13.31 -8.53 24.66
CA LEU A 169 12.79 -7.39 25.41
C LEU A 169 13.38 -6.09 24.89
N VAL A 170 12.53 -5.05 24.83
CA VAL A 170 12.97 -3.70 24.43
C VAL A 170 13.80 -3.08 25.56
N MET A 171 15.06 -2.78 25.26
CA MET A 171 15.99 -2.11 26.17
C MET A 171 15.98 -0.60 25.97
N ALA A 172 15.75 -0.14 24.76
CA ALA A 172 15.63 1.27 24.42
C ALA A 172 14.83 1.44 23.13
N ALA A 173 14.12 2.54 23.02
CA ALA A 173 13.46 2.96 21.77
C ALA A 173 13.65 4.46 21.59
N LEU A 174 13.78 4.89 20.35
CA LEU A 174 13.86 6.28 19.93
C LEU A 174 12.88 6.50 18.78
N SER A 175 12.10 7.55 18.86
CA SER A 175 11.35 8.09 17.74
C SER A 175 11.69 9.56 17.60
N ASP A 176 12.09 9.98 16.41
CA ASP A 176 12.44 11.36 16.12
C ASP A 176 11.85 11.80 14.79
N GLN A 177 11.48 13.08 14.72
CA GLN A 177 10.99 13.72 13.50
C GLN A 177 11.78 15.01 13.28
N GLY A 178 12.22 15.22 12.06
CA GLY A 178 12.99 16.37 11.66
C GLY A 178 12.63 16.90 10.28
N LYS A 179 13.04 18.12 9.98
CA LYS A 179 12.99 18.64 8.62
C LYS A 179 13.97 17.86 7.74
N ARG A 180 13.59 17.61 6.50
CA ARG A 180 14.42 16.97 5.51
C ARG A 180 15.73 17.74 5.32
N GLY A 181 16.83 17.20 5.84
CA GLY A 181 18.16 17.76 5.63
C GLY A 181 18.53 17.70 4.15
N ARG A 182 18.81 18.85 3.54
CA ARG A 182 19.42 18.90 2.22
C ARG A 182 20.85 18.43 2.34
N SER A 183 21.15 17.36 1.62
CA SER A 183 22.48 16.82 1.30
C SER A 183 23.26 16.14 2.44
N CYS A 184 23.75 14.99 2.06
CA CYS A 184 24.93 14.32 2.56
C CYS A 184 26.15 15.27 2.44
N GLY A 185 26.42 16.01 3.50
CA GLY A 185 27.56 16.92 3.54
C GLY A 185 27.56 17.74 4.82
N THR A 186 28.36 17.30 5.79
CA THR A 186 28.69 17.92 7.08
C THR A 186 27.58 17.85 8.15
N PRO A 187 27.85 17.30 9.33
CA PRO A 187 26.89 17.32 10.44
C PRO A 187 26.76 18.76 10.91
N ALA A 188 25.62 19.39 10.60
CA ALA A 188 25.26 20.63 11.24
C ALA A 188 25.01 20.32 12.72
N ALA A 189 25.86 20.87 13.57
CA ALA A 189 25.68 20.94 15.01
C ALA A 189 24.30 21.55 15.29
N GLY A 190 23.37 20.76 15.87
CA GLY A 190 22.05 21.26 16.23
C GLY A 190 20.92 20.24 16.26
N LEU A 191 21.18 18.95 16.25
CA LEU A 191 20.18 17.94 16.56
C LEU A 191 19.95 17.91 18.09
N ALA A 192 18.93 18.61 18.55
CA ALA A 192 18.43 18.45 19.91
C ALA A 192 17.77 17.07 20.00
N TRP A 193 18.47 16.13 20.59
CA TRP A 193 17.98 14.79 20.89
C TRP A 193 16.97 14.84 22.02
N HIS A 194 15.70 14.77 21.73
CA HIS A 194 14.69 14.48 22.75
C HIS A 194 14.69 12.96 23.01
N LYS A 195 15.37 12.58 24.09
CA LYS A 195 15.33 11.19 24.59
C LYS A 195 14.04 11.00 25.39
N SER A 196 13.06 10.31 24.83
CA SER A 196 12.00 9.71 25.63
C SER A 196 12.42 8.28 25.94
N PHE A 197 12.85 8.00 27.15
CA PHE A 197 13.02 6.66 27.68
C PHE A 197 11.65 6.19 28.20
N ILE A 198 11.19 5.04 27.71
CA ILE A 198 10.09 4.29 28.30
C ILE A 198 10.70 3.10 29.03
#